data_a986c274ad9adbba3e0c00e41cd21265
#
_entry.id   a986c274ad9adbba3e0c00e41cd21265
#
_cell.length_a   1.000
_cell.length_b   1.000
_cell.length_c   1.000
_cell.angle_alpha   90.00
_cell.angle_beta   90.00
_cell.angle_gamma   90.00
#
_symmetry.space_group_name_H-M   'P 1'
#
loop_
_entity.id
_entity.type
_entity.pdbx_description
1 polymer ?
#
loop_
_entity_poly.entity_id
_entity_poly.type
_entity_poly.pdbx_seq_one_letter_code
_entity_poly.pdbx_strand_id
1 'polypeptide(L)'
;MALPHAEPLDIINVSPLGDKLVESFSTSLIKTEETQLLHLVLPAHQDMPEHHVDQECVIHCLEGDVEVVMPGGSRRLRQGTLVVLPARQRHGLRARTDCAVLVTLQLRRGDAAHGGGAGARSLQDDSGTPRSS
;
A
#
# COMPACT_ATOMS: atom_id res chain seq x y z
N MET A 1 15.90 14.39 6.61
CA MET A 1 15.09 14.28 7.82
C MET A 1 13.77 13.59 7.53
N ALA A 2 13.44 12.62 8.34
CA ALA A 2 12.17 11.94 8.15
C ALA A 2 11.03 12.81 8.66
N LEU A 3 9.93 12.82 7.93
CA LEU A 3 8.75 13.53 8.39
C LEU A 3 8.09 12.72 9.49
N PRO A 4 7.57 13.37 10.52
CA PRO A 4 6.84 12.64 11.54
C PRO A 4 5.56 12.06 10.96
N HIS A 5 5.16 10.92 11.48
CA HIS A 5 3.88 10.33 11.12
C HIS A 5 2.75 11.22 11.62
N ALA A 6 1.65 11.20 10.89
CA ALA A 6 0.40 11.76 11.40
C ALA A 6 -0.10 10.87 12.54
N GLU A 7 -0.96 11.43 13.35
CA GLU A 7 -1.61 10.72 14.43
C GLU A 7 -3.06 10.42 14.04
N PRO A 8 -3.68 9.43 14.69
CA PRO A 8 -5.10 9.19 14.44
C PRO A 8 -5.90 10.47 14.63
N LEU A 9 -6.89 10.67 13.77
CA LEU A 9 -7.78 11.82 13.70
C LEU A 9 -7.16 13.01 12.96
N ASP A 10 -5.86 12.97 12.67
CA ASP A 10 -5.27 14.02 11.83
C ASP A 10 -5.79 13.89 10.40
N ILE A 11 -5.95 15.03 9.76
CA ILE A 11 -6.30 15.07 8.34
C ILE A 11 -5.01 15.02 7.55
N ILE A 12 -4.93 14.06 6.63
CA ILE A 12 -3.73 13.86 5.81
C ILE A 12 -4.07 14.24 4.38
N ASN A 13 -3.28 15.16 3.83
CA ASN A 13 -3.50 15.62 2.47
C ASN A 13 -2.80 14.68 1.49
N VAL A 14 -3.58 14.03 0.63
CA VAL A 14 -3.04 13.15 -0.40
C VAL A 14 -3.39 13.64 -1.80
N SER A 15 -3.64 14.93 -1.94
CA SER A 15 -3.92 15.53 -3.25
C SER A 15 -2.76 15.29 -4.21
N PRO A 16 -3.02 15.27 -5.51
CA PRO A 16 -1.95 15.13 -6.49
C PRO A 16 -0.87 16.18 -6.29
N LEU A 17 0.38 15.78 -6.49
CA LEU A 17 1.53 16.65 -6.30
C LEU A 17 1.83 17.50 -7.53
N GLY A 18 1.31 17.09 -8.70
CA GLY A 18 1.49 17.85 -9.92
C GLY A 18 2.97 18.03 -10.26
N ASP A 19 3.39 19.26 -10.46
CA ASP A 19 4.77 19.54 -10.85
C ASP A 19 5.78 19.13 -9.79
N LYS A 20 5.34 18.96 -8.55
CA LYS A 20 6.25 18.58 -7.46
C LYS A 20 6.49 17.10 -7.41
N LEU A 21 5.78 16.33 -8.22
CA LEU A 21 5.88 14.88 -8.17
C LEU A 21 7.31 14.39 -8.37
N VAL A 22 8.00 14.94 -9.36
CA VAL A 22 9.34 14.45 -9.71
C VAL A 22 10.37 14.75 -8.62
N GLU A 23 10.09 15.69 -7.72
CA GLU A 23 11.00 16.02 -6.63
C GLU A 23 10.58 15.38 -5.32
N SER A 24 9.49 14.67 -5.29
CA SER A 24 8.94 14.14 -4.05
C SER A 24 9.49 12.75 -3.75
N PHE A 25 9.40 12.38 -2.50
CA PHE A 25 9.89 11.09 -2.02
C PHE A 25 8.76 10.27 -1.46
N SER A 26 8.94 8.96 -1.49
CA SER A 26 8.00 8.06 -0.84
C SER A 26 8.09 8.24 0.68
N THR A 27 6.94 8.22 1.34
CA THR A 27 6.88 8.41 2.78
C THR A 27 5.83 7.48 3.39
N SER A 28 6.02 7.18 4.66
CA SER A 28 4.99 6.52 5.46
C SER A 28 4.21 7.64 6.14
N LEU A 29 2.91 7.72 5.86
CA LEU A 29 2.09 8.84 6.33
C LEU A 29 1.61 8.64 7.75
N ILE A 30 1.18 7.43 8.09
CA ILE A 30 0.68 7.10 9.41
C ILE A 30 0.85 5.61 9.63
N LYS A 31 1.14 5.24 10.86
CA LYS A 31 1.19 3.84 11.25
C LYS A 31 0.60 3.69 12.63
N THR A 32 -0.42 2.87 12.73
CA THR A 32 -1.06 2.53 14.00
C THR A 32 -0.85 1.06 14.26
N GLU A 33 -1.50 0.51 15.26
CA GLU A 33 -1.43 -0.93 15.50
C GLU A 33 -2.05 -1.75 14.38
N GLU A 34 -3.02 -1.19 13.68
CA GLU A 34 -3.79 -1.98 12.72
C GLU A 34 -3.71 -1.47 11.29
N THR A 35 -3.11 -0.33 11.06
CA THR A 35 -3.11 0.29 9.73
C THR A 35 -1.83 1.04 9.47
N GLN A 36 -1.37 0.97 8.25
CA GLN A 36 -0.28 1.83 7.79
C GLN A 36 -0.62 2.34 6.41
N LEU A 37 -0.38 3.63 6.20
CA LEU A 37 -0.57 4.27 4.90
C LEU A 37 0.78 4.71 4.37
N LEU A 38 1.08 4.29 3.15
CA LEU A 38 2.32 4.66 2.47
C LEU A 38 1.98 5.51 1.25
N HIS A 39 2.71 6.58 1.07
CA HIS A 39 2.60 7.40 -0.13
C HIS A 39 3.86 7.13 -0.94
N LEU A 40 3.71 6.38 -2.03
CA LEU A 40 4.84 5.98 -2.86
C LEU A 40 4.91 6.88 -4.07
N VAL A 41 6.11 7.39 -4.36
CA VAL A 41 6.36 8.18 -5.55
C VAL A 41 7.31 7.38 -6.42
N LEU A 42 6.86 7.05 -7.62
CA LEU A 42 7.63 6.21 -8.53
C LEU A 42 7.88 6.97 -9.83
N PRO A 43 9.14 7.18 -10.19
CA PRO A 43 9.46 7.74 -11.50
C PRO A 43 9.04 6.79 -12.62
N ALA A 44 8.78 7.33 -13.79
CA ALA A 44 8.41 6.53 -14.94
C ALA A 44 9.41 5.40 -15.16
N HIS A 45 8.89 4.23 -15.43
CA HIS A 45 9.64 3.01 -15.76
C HIS A 45 10.37 2.40 -14.58
N GLN A 46 10.19 2.93 -13.37
CA GLN A 46 10.75 2.28 -12.20
C GLN A 46 9.85 1.13 -11.77
N ASP A 47 10.47 0.05 -11.37
CA ASP A 47 9.77 -1.14 -10.88
C ASP A 47 10.00 -1.28 -9.39
N MET A 48 8.97 -1.71 -8.67
CA MET A 48 9.14 -2.25 -7.33
C MET A 48 9.05 -3.76 -7.44
N PRO A 49 10.00 -4.48 -6.85
CA PRO A 49 10.04 -5.94 -6.99
C PRO A 49 8.82 -6.61 -6.42
N GLU A 50 8.55 -7.80 -6.91
CA GLU A 50 7.44 -8.59 -6.43
C GLU A 50 7.64 -8.98 -4.97
N HIS A 51 6.59 -8.84 -4.20
CA HIS A 51 6.57 -9.21 -2.79
C HIS A 51 5.12 -9.48 -2.39
N HIS A 52 4.91 -9.78 -1.13
CA HIS A 52 3.55 -9.92 -0.63
C HIS A 52 3.50 -9.39 0.80
N VAL A 53 2.29 -9.09 1.24
CA VAL A 53 2.04 -8.73 2.64
C VAL A 53 1.03 -9.73 3.19
N ASP A 54 1.02 -9.88 4.50
CA ASP A 54 0.22 -10.94 5.12
C ASP A 54 -1.27 -10.67 5.12
N GLN A 55 -1.67 -9.42 5.08
CA GLN A 55 -3.07 -9.04 5.12
C GLN A 55 -3.48 -8.43 3.79
N GLU A 56 -4.77 -8.13 3.66
CA GLU A 56 -5.23 -7.42 2.48
C GLU A 56 -4.57 -6.05 2.40
N CYS A 57 -4.40 -5.56 1.20
CA CYS A 57 -3.92 -4.19 1.03
C CYS A 57 -4.65 -3.53 -0.11
N VAL A 58 -4.70 -2.21 -0.06
CA VAL A 58 -5.33 -1.40 -1.10
C VAL A 58 -4.23 -0.63 -1.80
N ILE A 59 -4.24 -0.66 -3.13
CA ILE A 59 -3.31 0.12 -3.94
C ILE A 59 -4.14 1.11 -4.73
N HIS A 60 -3.92 2.39 -4.49
CA HIS A 60 -4.73 3.46 -5.05
C HIS A 60 -3.81 4.40 -5.83
N CYS A 61 -4.04 4.50 -7.12
CA CYS A 61 -3.25 5.41 -7.95
C CYS A 61 -3.80 6.82 -7.78
N LEU A 62 -3.03 7.68 -7.11
CA LEU A 62 -3.43 9.05 -6.87
C LEU A 62 -3.18 9.93 -8.08
N GLU A 63 -2.10 9.66 -8.80
CA GLU A 63 -1.83 10.38 -10.05
C GLU A 63 -0.89 9.56 -10.90
N GLY A 64 -0.96 9.77 -12.21
CA GLY A 64 -0.15 9.02 -13.15
C GLY A 64 -0.79 7.70 -13.54
N ASP A 65 0.07 6.74 -13.87
CA ASP A 65 -0.34 5.46 -14.44
C ASP A 65 0.62 4.40 -13.93
N VAL A 66 0.09 3.41 -13.23
CA VAL A 66 0.90 2.36 -12.61
C VAL A 66 0.30 1.01 -12.91
N GLU A 67 1.15 0.03 -13.05
CA GLU A 67 0.72 -1.35 -13.28
C GLU A 67 1.02 -2.17 -12.03
N VAL A 68 0.02 -2.89 -11.53
CA VAL A 68 0.21 -3.86 -10.46
C VAL A 68 0.49 -5.17 -11.14
N VAL A 69 1.73 -5.64 -11.03
CA VAL A 69 2.20 -6.81 -11.76
C VAL A 69 2.06 -8.02 -10.85
N MET A 70 1.37 -9.04 -11.32
CA MET A 70 1.12 -10.24 -10.52
C MET A 70 1.38 -11.48 -11.37
N PRO A 71 1.69 -12.61 -10.73
CA PRO A 71 1.75 -13.87 -11.47
C PRO A 71 0.41 -14.10 -12.16
N GLY A 72 0.46 -14.40 -13.43
CA GLY A 72 -0.76 -14.68 -14.17
C GLY A 72 -1.50 -13.50 -14.71
N GLY A 73 -1.00 -12.29 -14.50
CA GLY A 73 -1.63 -11.12 -15.08
C GLY A 73 -1.33 -9.86 -14.31
N SER A 74 -1.74 -8.75 -14.88
CA SER A 74 -1.50 -7.44 -14.27
C SER A 74 -2.78 -6.64 -14.24
N ARG A 75 -2.79 -5.61 -13.42
CA ARG A 75 -3.88 -4.64 -13.38
C ARG A 75 -3.29 -3.26 -13.59
N ARG A 76 -3.84 -2.52 -14.51
CA ARG A 76 -3.38 -1.17 -14.78
C ARG A 76 -4.28 -0.20 -14.03
N LEU A 77 -3.65 0.65 -13.22
CA LEU A 77 -4.36 1.67 -12.46
C LEU A 77 -4.02 3.03 -13.02
N ARG A 78 -5.05 3.78 -13.36
CA ARG A 78 -4.90 5.17 -13.78
C ARG A 78 -5.30 6.07 -12.64
N GLN A 79 -5.00 7.33 -12.77
CA GLN A 79 -5.33 8.31 -11.74
C GLN A 79 -6.77 8.14 -11.27
N GLY A 80 -6.93 8.04 -9.98
CA GLY A 80 -8.25 7.93 -9.36
C GLY A 80 -8.81 6.53 -9.26
N THR A 81 -8.03 5.50 -9.63
CA THR A 81 -8.51 4.12 -9.52
C THR A 81 -7.71 3.35 -8.48
N LEU A 82 -8.31 2.29 -7.95
CA LEU A 82 -7.66 1.48 -6.94
C LEU A 82 -8.01 0.01 -7.13
N VAL A 83 -7.22 -0.84 -6.49
CA VAL A 83 -7.49 -2.27 -6.44
C VAL A 83 -7.21 -2.76 -5.03
N VAL A 84 -7.99 -3.75 -4.59
CA VAL A 84 -7.76 -4.41 -3.31
C VAL A 84 -7.15 -5.77 -3.58
N LEU A 85 -6.01 -6.04 -2.97
CA LEU A 85 -5.34 -7.32 -3.14
C LEU A 85 -5.64 -8.21 -1.95
N PRO A 86 -5.96 -9.48 -2.19
CA PRO A 86 -6.19 -10.41 -1.09
C PRO A 86 -4.91 -10.63 -0.30
N ALA A 87 -5.08 -11.17 0.91
CA ALA A 87 -3.95 -11.48 1.77
C ALA A 87 -2.95 -12.34 1.02
N ARG A 88 -1.68 -12.01 1.16
CA ARG A 88 -0.55 -12.75 0.60
C ARG A 88 -0.51 -12.82 -0.93
N GLN A 89 -1.24 -11.95 -1.61
CA GLN A 89 -1.15 -11.86 -3.07
C GLN A 89 0.21 -11.30 -3.46
N ARG A 90 0.99 -12.07 -4.19
CA ARG A 90 2.28 -11.60 -4.69
C ARG A 90 2.05 -10.53 -5.75
N HIS A 91 2.79 -9.47 -5.66
CA HIS A 91 2.62 -8.36 -6.60
C HIS A 91 3.84 -7.45 -6.58
N GLY A 92 4.05 -6.76 -7.67
CA GLY A 92 5.01 -5.68 -7.77
C GLY A 92 4.32 -4.50 -8.41
N LEU A 93 5.03 -3.41 -8.53
CA LEU A 93 4.51 -2.21 -9.19
C LEU A 93 5.46 -1.81 -10.30
N ARG A 94 4.88 -1.35 -11.40
CA ARG A 94 5.67 -0.79 -12.51
C ARG A 94 5.06 0.55 -12.88
N ALA A 95 5.84 1.61 -12.74
CA ALA A 95 5.38 2.94 -13.10
C ALA A 95 5.42 3.09 -14.61
N ARG A 96 4.28 3.38 -15.21
CA ARG A 96 4.23 3.63 -16.66
C ARG A 96 4.54 5.09 -16.96
N THR A 97 4.19 5.95 -16.04
CA THR A 97 4.57 7.37 -16.04
C THR A 97 5.06 7.69 -14.64
N ASP A 98 5.57 8.88 -14.42
CA ASP A 98 5.75 9.34 -13.04
C ASP A 98 4.40 9.20 -12.36
N CYS A 99 4.38 8.63 -11.17
CA CYS A 99 3.12 8.39 -10.50
C CYS A 99 3.24 8.45 -8.99
N ALA A 100 2.11 8.65 -8.34
CA ALA A 100 1.99 8.59 -6.90
C ALA A 100 0.92 7.59 -6.55
N VAL A 101 1.24 6.73 -5.59
CA VAL A 101 0.37 5.61 -5.22
C VAL A 101 0.20 5.63 -3.71
N LEU A 102 -1.04 5.52 -3.27
CA LEU A 102 -1.35 5.39 -1.85
C LEU A 102 -1.59 3.91 -1.56
N VAL A 103 -0.79 3.36 -0.66
CA VAL A 103 -0.93 1.96 -0.28
C VAL A 103 -1.44 1.91 1.15
N THR A 104 -2.56 1.24 1.34
CA THR A 104 -3.14 1.02 2.66
C THR A 104 -2.86 -0.40 3.07
N LEU A 105 -2.07 -0.56 4.11
CA LEU A 105 -1.73 -1.87 4.65
C LEU A 105 -2.51 -2.10 5.92
N GLN A 106 -3.12 -3.26 6.01
CA GLN A 106 -3.73 -3.69 7.25
C GLN A 106 -2.70 -4.51 8.01
N LEU A 107 -2.51 -4.18 9.27
CA LEU A 107 -1.54 -4.86 10.11
C LEU A 107 -2.30 -5.78 11.04
N ARG A 108 -1.70 -6.92 11.35
CA ARG A 108 -2.30 -7.79 12.33
C ARG A 108 -2.06 -7.21 13.70
N ARG A 109 -3.13 -7.09 14.46
CA ARG A 109 -3.02 -6.55 15.81
C ARG A 109 -2.01 -7.36 16.59
N GLY A 110 -1.08 -6.68 17.21
CA GLY A 110 -0.10 -7.32 18.02
C GLY A 110 1.13 -7.83 17.31
N ASP A 111 1.16 -7.81 15.99
CA ASP A 111 2.31 -8.29 15.25
C ASP A 111 3.57 -7.55 15.64
N ALA A 112 3.49 -6.25 15.65
CA ALA A 112 4.67 -5.45 15.97
C ALA A 112 5.09 -5.64 17.40
N ALA A 113 4.15 -5.83 18.31
CA ALA A 113 4.47 -5.96 19.73
C ALA A 113 5.03 -7.34 20.04
N HIS A 114 4.63 -8.33 19.30
CA HIS A 114 4.99 -9.70 19.63
C HIS A 114 5.99 -10.32 18.67
N GLY A 115 6.30 -9.60 17.65
CA GLY A 115 7.13 -10.21 16.65
C GLY A 115 6.47 -11.39 16.01
N GLY A 116 5.21 -11.40 15.99
CA GLY A 116 4.53 -12.41 15.28
C GLY A 116 3.95 -13.47 16.12
N GLY A 117 3.90 -13.31 17.18
CA GLY A 117 3.31 -14.37 17.86
C GLY A 117 1.94 -14.64 17.43
N ALA A 118 1.59 -14.72 17.55
CA ALA A 118 0.70 -14.98 17.28
C ALA A 118 -0.07 -15.32 16.42
N GLY A 119 0.05 -15.25 16.32
CA GLY A 119 -0.52 -15.44 15.82
C GLY A 119 -1.12 -15.80 15.29
N ALA A 120 -1.13 -15.74 15.33
CA ALA A 120 -1.66 -15.92 14.96
C ALA A 120 -2.50 -16.24 14.61
N ARG A 121 -2.73 -16.05 14.79
CA ARG A 121 -3.50 -16.21 14.60
C ARG A 121 -4.21 -16.52 13.83
N SER A 122 -4.47 -16.43 13.77
CA SER A 122 -5.11 -16.51 13.12
C SER A 122 -5.91 -16.54 12.59
N LEU A 123 -6.00 -16.24 12.83
CA LEU A 123 -6.80 -16.08 12.38
C LEU A 123 -7.40 -16.04 11.81
N GLN A 124 -7.33 -15.88 12.03
CA GLN A 124 -7.95 -15.69 11.61
C GLN A 124 -8.46 -16.01 11.00
N ASP A 125 -8.54 -15.99 11.29
CA ASP A 125 -9.14 -16.16 10.74
C ASP A 125 -9.69 -16.26 10.25
N ASP A 126 -9.84 -16.00 10.72
CA ASP A 126 -10.52 -15.91 10.27
C ASP A 126 -10.96 -15.89 9.64
N SER A 127 -11.09 -15.68 10.03
CA SER A 127 -11.56 -15.51 9.57
C SER A 127 -11.85 -15.49 8.76
N GLY A 128 -11.80 -15.29 8.67
CA GLY A 128 -12.23 -14.98 7.97
C GLY A 128 -12.49 -14.90 7.14
N THR A 129 -12.53 -14.67 7.10
CA THR A 129 -12.79 -14.39 6.38
C THR A 129 -13.05 -14.47 5.39
N PRO A 130 -13.18 -14.48 5.07
CA PRO A 130 -13.36 -14.41 4.04
C PRO A 130 -13.86 -14.15 3.28
N ARG A 131 -14.08 -13.61 3.18
CA ARG A 131 -14.57 -13.21 2.38
C ARG A 131 -14.33 -12.87 1.47
N SER A 132 -14.25 -12.82 1.10
CA SER A 132 -13.94 -12.43 0.34
C SER A 132 -14.03 -12.07 -0.23
N SER A 133 -14.15 -11.65 -0.39
CA SER A 133 -14.22 -11.39 -1.06
C SER A 133 -14.14 -11.32 -1.62
#